data_6add1f93a06d9fb2012ae5ddf9b4ce21
#
_entry.id   6add1f93a06d9fb2012ae5ddf9b4ce21
#
_cell.length_a   1.000
_cell.length_b   1.000
_cell.length_c   1.000
_cell.angle_alpha   90.00
_cell.angle_beta   90.00
_cell.angle_gamma   90.00
#
_symmetry.space_group_name_H-M   'P 1'
#
loop_
_entity.id
_entity.type
_entity.pdbx_description
1 polymer ?
#
loop_
_entity_poly.entity_id
_entity_poly.type
_entity_poly.pdbx_seq_one_letter_code
_entity_poly.pdbx_strand_id
1 'polypeptide(L)'
;MRKLLNEELGRPSLEEYANIEKLPIVIVLDNVRSAQNVGSFFRTADAFGIEHIALCGISSTPPNREIHKTALGAEMSVAWSYHTTTLECIEKLRAEGYTIVAIEQIEGSTMLNNFIAEPHRRYALVFGNEVEGVDQSVVDVVDSAIEIPQ
;
A
#
# COMPACT_ATOMS: atom_id res chain seq x y z
N MET A 1 18.71 -8.03 31.80
CA MET A 1 18.13 -8.06 30.43
C MET A 1 19.20 -7.56 29.46
N ARG A 2 19.40 -8.28 28.36
CA ARG A 2 20.29 -7.82 27.29
C ARG A 2 19.50 -7.55 26.01
N LYS A 3 20.03 -6.69 25.16
CA LYS A 3 19.44 -6.48 23.84
C LYS A 3 19.76 -7.68 22.95
N LEU A 4 18.80 -8.08 22.14
CA LEU A 4 19.02 -9.12 21.16
C LEU A 4 19.85 -8.59 19.99
N LEU A 5 20.70 -9.43 19.44
CA LEU A 5 21.43 -9.13 18.23
C LEU A 5 20.49 -9.33 17.03
N ASN A 6 20.80 -8.67 15.92
CA ASN A 6 19.97 -8.80 14.71
C ASN A 6 19.80 -10.24 14.26
N GLU A 7 20.85 -11.05 14.37
CA GLU A 7 20.81 -12.47 14.02
C GLU A 7 19.84 -13.27 14.89
N GLU A 8 19.60 -12.80 16.12
CA GLU A 8 18.72 -13.48 17.08
C GLU A 8 17.25 -13.14 16.89
N LEU A 9 16.94 -12.16 16.06
CA LEU A 9 15.55 -11.69 15.86
C LEU A 9 14.74 -12.59 14.93
N GLY A 10 15.35 -13.58 14.31
CA GLY A 10 14.66 -14.52 13.44
C GLY A 10 14.10 -13.88 12.18
N ARG A 11 14.68 -12.78 11.73
CA ARG A 11 14.22 -12.10 10.51
C ARG A 11 14.55 -12.93 9.27
N PRO A 12 13.59 -13.10 8.36
CA PRO A 12 13.87 -13.84 7.13
C PRO A 12 14.82 -13.06 6.21
N SER A 13 15.58 -13.79 5.40
CA SER A 13 16.34 -13.23 4.28
C SER A 13 15.36 -12.76 3.18
N LEU A 14 15.87 -12.05 2.17
CA LEU A 14 15.03 -11.64 1.02
C LEU A 14 14.40 -12.85 0.32
N GLU A 15 15.16 -13.92 0.17
CA GLU A 15 14.65 -15.16 -0.45
C GLU A 15 13.58 -15.80 0.42
N GLU A 16 13.81 -15.93 1.72
CA GLU A 16 12.82 -16.47 2.66
C GLU A 16 11.56 -15.62 2.70
N TYR A 17 11.70 -14.29 2.70
CA TYR A 17 10.57 -13.37 2.67
C TYR A 17 9.73 -13.54 1.40
N ALA A 18 10.37 -13.73 0.24
CA ALA A 18 9.66 -13.93 -1.02
C ALA A 18 8.80 -15.20 -1.02
N ASN A 19 9.16 -16.19 -0.19
CA ASN A 19 8.45 -17.46 -0.07
C ASN A 19 7.39 -17.47 1.04
N ILE A 20 7.31 -16.41 1.86
CA ILE A 20 6.29 -16.28 2.91
C ILE A 20 4.95 -15.91 2.24
N GLU A 21 3.87 -16.52 2.71
CA GLU A 21 2.53 -16.15 2.28
C GLU A 21 2.24 -14.71 2.70
N LYS A 22 1.81 -13.89 1.74
CA LYS A 22 1.49 -12.48 1.97
C LYS A 22 0.01 -12.29 2.26
N LEU A 23 -0.34 -11.19 2.92
CA LEU A 23 -1.73 -10.77 3.04
C LEU A 23 -2.26 -10.39 1.66
N PRO A 24 -3.52 -10.76 1.33
CA PRO A 24 -4.10 -10.46 0.01
C PRO A 24 -4.53 -9.01 -0.11
N ILE A 25 -3.60 -8.10 0.14
CA ILE A 25 -3.81 -6.66 0.11
C ILE A 25 -2.81 -6.04 -0.84
N VAL A 26 -3.31 -5.20 -1.74
CA VAL A 26 -2.50 -4.33 -2.58
C VAL A 26 -2.68 -2.89 -2.10
N ILE A 27 -1.59 -2.18 -1.93
CA ILE A 27 -1.63 -0.74 -1.65
C ILE A 27 -1.51 -0.01 -2.98
N VAL A 28 -2.45 0.88 -3.26
CA VAL A 28 -2.46 1.70 -4.47
C VAL A 28 -2.17 3.14 -4.07
N LEU A 29 -1.10 3.72 -4.60
CA LEU A 29 -0.72 5.10 -4.31
C LEU A 29 -1.14 6.01 -5.48
N ASP A 30 -2.15 6.82 -5.23
CA ASP A 30 -2.75 7.73 -6.22
C ASP A 30 -2.00 9.08 -6.20
N ASN A 31 -1.03 9.23 -7.10
CA ASN A 31 -0.25 10.45 -7.23
C ASN A 31 0.43 10.89 -5.92
N VAL A 32 1.07 9.95 -5.24
CA VAL A 32 1.85 10.24 -4.03
C VAL A 32 3.25 10.69 -4.46
N ARG A 33 3.46 12.00 -4.48
CA ARG A 33 4.70 12.61 -4.99
C ARG A 33 5.88 12.44 -4.03
N SER A 34 5.62 12.47 -2.75
CA SER A 34 6.68 12.42 -1.73
C SER A 34 7.38 11.06 -1.75
N ALA A 35 8.64 11.07 -2.19
CA ALA A 35 9.47 9.87 -2.18
C ALA A 35 9.65 9.31 -0.77
N GLN A 36 9.72 10.18 0.24
CA GLN A 36 9.82 9.76 1.63
C GLN A 36 8.54 9.01 2.07
N ASN A 37 7.38 9.50 1.67
CA ASN A 37 6.12 8.83 1.99
C ASN A 37 6.00 7.48 1.26
N VAL A 38 6.41 7.43 -0.01
CA VAL A 38 6.44 6.16 -0.75
C VAL A 38 7.33 5.15 -0.03
N GLY A 39 8.52 5.57 0.41
CA GLY A 39 9.43 4.70 1.18
C GLY A 39 8.78 4.21 2.48
N SER A 40 8.03 5.06 3.18
CA SER A 40 7.31 4.67 4.39
C SER A 40 6.23 3.63 4.11
N PHE A 41 5.54 3.72 2.97
CA PHE A 41 4.60 2.68 2.55
C PHE A 41 5.30 1.35 2.31
N PHE A 42 6.47 1.36 1.67
CA PHE A 42 7.26 0.14 1.51
C PHE A 42 7.65 -0.47 2.85
N ARG A 43 8.12 0.37 3.77
CA ARG A 43 8.50 -0.08 5.11
C ARG A 43 7.33 -0.75 5.84
N THR A 44 6.16 -0.11 5.82
CA THR A 44 4.96 -0.62 6.46
C THR A 44 4.47 -1.90 5.78
N ALA A 45 4.48 -1.93 4.45
CA ALA A 45 4.09 -3.11 3.68
C ALA A 45 4.97 -4.32 4.01
N ASP A 46 6.28 -4.10 4.15
CA ASP A 46 7.22 -5.14 4.57
C ASP A 46 6.87 -5.67 5.96
N ALA A 47 6.62 -4.76 6.90
CA ALA A 47 6.31 -5.13 8.29
C ALA A 47 5.04 -5.96 8.43
N PHE A 48 4.03 -5.71 7.60
CA PHE A 48 2.75 -6.40 7.67
C PHE A 48 2.57 -7.52 6.64
N GLY A 49 3.57 -7.78 5.81
CA GLY A 49 3.49 -8.82 4.80
C GLY A 49 2.47 -8.51 3.69
N ILE A 50 2.37 -7.25 3.30
CA ILE A 50 1.48 -6.81 2.21
C ILE A 50 1.98 -7.39 0.89
N GLU A 51 1.06 -7.84 0.05
CA GLU A 51 1.35 -8.53 -1.20
C GLU A 51 2.06 -7.65 -2.24
N HIS A 52 1.64 -6.40 -2.39
CA HIS A 52 2.09 -5.58 -3.50
C HIS A 52 1.80 -4.09 -3.28
N ILE A 53 2.64 -3.23 -3.86
CA ILE A 53 2.39 -1.79 -3.94
C ILE A 53 2.29 -1.38 -5.41
N ALA A 54 1.18 -0.74 -5.78
CA ALA A 54 0.97 -0.17 -7.11
C ALA A 54 1.21 1.34 -7.05
N LEU A 55 2.22 1.80 -7.76
CA LEU A 55 2.59 3.23 -7.82
C LEU A 55 1.98 3.83 -9.07
N CYS A 56 1.12 4.83 -8.91
CA CYS A 56 0.32 5.37 -10.00
C CYS A 56 0.60 6.84 -10.29
N GLY A 57 0.55 7.20 -11.56
CA GLY A 57 0.65 8.58 -12.01
C GLY A 57 2.01 9.21 -11.71
N ILE A 58 1.99 10.29 -10.94
CA ILE A 58 3.20 11.04 -10.58
C ILE A 58 3.86 10.51 -9.30
N SER A 59 3.41 9.36 -8.78
CA SER A 59 4.06 8.75 -7.62
C SER A 59 5.53 8.46 -7.90
N SER A 60 6.37 8.72 -6.91
CA SER A 60 7.79 8.39 -6.99
C SER A 60 7.98 6.87 -7.07
N THR A 61 8.99 6.43 -7.81
CA THR A 61 9.27 5.01 -8.01
C THR A 61 10.72 4.67 -7.67
N PRO A 62 10.98 3.44 -7.18
CA PRO A 62 12.36 2.96 -7.06
C PRO A 62 13.01 2.79 -8.46
N PRO A 63 14.33 2.89 -8.58
CA PRO A 63 15.27 3.28 -7.53
C PRO A 63 15.22 4.79 -7.29
N ASN A 64 15.20 5.18 -6.02
CA ASN A 64 15.15 6.57 -5.63
C ASN A 64 15.79 6.70 -4.24
N ARG A 65 16.70 7.65 -4.10
CA ARG A 65 17.46 7.83 -2.88
C ARG A 65 16.58 8.18 -1.68
N GLU A 66 15.57 9.01 -1.89
CA GLU A 66 14.67 9.44 -0.81
C GLU A 66 13.70 8.32 -0.41
N ILE A 67 13.29 7.48 -1.35
CA ILE A 67 12.54 6.27 -1.05
C ILE A 67 13.39 5.35 -0.18
N HIS A 68 14.65 5.13 -0.58
CA HIS A 68 15.55 4.23 0.13
C HIS A 68 15.75 4.64 1.59
N LYS A 69 15.84 5.94 1.87
CA LYS A 69 16.05 6.46 3.22
C LYS A 69 14.95 6.06 4.20
N THR A 70 13.71 5.99 3.77
CA THR A 70 12.58 5.64 4.63
C THR A 70 12.15 4.19 4.48
N ALA A 71 12.36 3.59 3.32
CA ALA A 71 12.04 2.19 3.08
C ALA A 71 13.01 1.23 3.78
N LEU A 72 14.25 1.65 3.99
CA LEU A 72 15.30 0.86 4.66
C LEU A 72 15.46 -0.55 4.06
N GLY A 73 15.46 -0.63 2.74
CA GLY A 73 15.62 -1.88 1.99
C GLY A 73 14.31 -2.59 1.66
N ALA A 74 13.18 -2.17 2.21
CA ALA A 74 11.89 -2.80 1.92
C ALA A 74 11.50 -2.72 0.45
N GLU A 75 11.98 -1.72 -0.29
CA GLU A 75 11.73 -1.61 -1.74
C GLU A 75 12.33 -2.77 -2.53
N MET A 76 13.22 -3.55 -1.91
CA MET A 76 13.82 -4.73 -2.55
C MET A 76 13.07 -6.02 -2.21
N SER A 77 12.29 -6.03 -1.13
CA SER A 77 11.56 -7.21 -0.66
C SER A 77 10.07 -7.17 -0.97
N VAL A 78 9.47 -5.99 -1.04
CA VAL A 78 8.04 -5.84 -1.37
C VAL A 78 7.88 -5.71 -2.88
N ALA A 79 7.04 -6.54 -3.48
CA ALA A 79 6.74 -6.45 -4.90
C ALA A 79 6.02 -5.14 -5.21
N TRP A 80 6.34 -4.51 -6.33
CA TRP A 80 5.70 -3.28 -6.75
C TRP A 80 5.58 -3.18 -8.27
N SER A 81 4.69 -2.31 -8.72
CA SER A 81 4.50 -2.01 -10.14
C SER A 81 4.21 -0.52 -10.32
N TYR A 82 4.43 -0.03 -11.53
CA TYR A 82 4.06 1.32 -11.92
C TYR A 82 2.90 1.29 -12.91
N HIS A 83 1.95 2.21 -12.75
CA HIS A 83 0.80 2.36 -13.64
C HIS A 83 0.69 3.83 -14.05
N THR A 84 0.46 4.06 -15.34
CA THR A 84 0.38 5.42 -15.88
C THR A 84 -0.73 6.23 -15.22
N THR A 85 -1.87 5.59 -14.95
CA THR A 85 -2.98 6.23 -14.24
C THR A 85 -3.52 5.30 -13.16
N THR A 86 -4.07 5.90 -12.12
CA THR A 86 -4.70 5.15 -11.03
C THR A 86 -5.94 4.41 -11.54
N LEU A 87 -6.70 5.00 -12.44
CA LEU A 87 -7.91 4.36 -13.00
C LEU A 87 -7.57 3.07 -13.74
N GLU A 88 -6.52 3.06 -14.55
CA GLU A 88 -6.07 1.83 -15.23
C GLU A 88 -5.68 0.75 -14.23
N CYS A 89 -4.97 1.14 -13.18
CA CYS A 89 -4.58 0.23 -12.11
C CYS A 89 -5.81 -0.39 -11.43
N ILE A 90 -6.80 0.44 -11.09
CA ILE A 90 -8.03 -0.02 -10.43
C ILE A 90 -8.81 -0.98 -11.32
N GLU A 91 -8.94 -0.69 -12.61
CA GLU A 91 -9.61 -1.58 -13.55
C GLU A 91 -8.95 -2.95 -13.60
N LYS A 92 -7.62 -2.96 -13.66
CA LYS A 92 -6.86 -4.21 -13.68
C LYS A 92 -7.06 -5.01 -12.39
N LEU A 93 -6.95 -4.34 -11.23
CA LEU A 93 -7.14 -4.99 -9.93
C LEU A 93 -8.56 -5.52 -9.76
N ARG A 94 -9.56 -4.76 -10.20
CA ARG A 94 -10.95 -5.22 -10.15
C ARG A 94 -11.15 -6.47 -11.01
N ALA A 95 -10.57 -6.49 -12.21
CA ALA A 95 -10.62 -7.66 -13.08
C ALA A 95 -9.94 -8.88 -12.47
N GLU A 96 -8.96 -8.66 -11.61
CA GLU A 96 -8.25 -9.72 -10.88
C GLU A 96 -8.96 -10.13 -9.58
N GLY A 97 -10.11 -9.55 -9.27
CA GLY A 97 -10.94 -9.94 -8.13
C GLY A 97 -10.74 -9.12 -6.85
N TYR A 98 -10.02 -8.00 -6.91
CA TYR A 98 -9.84 -7.13 -5.74
C TYR A 98 -11.05 -6.24 -5.51
N THR A 99 -11.42 -6.06 -4.24
CA THR A 99 -12.36 -5.04 -3.81
C THR A 99 -11.58 -3.74 -3.58
N ILE A 100 -12.01 -2.66 -4.18
CA ILE A 100 -11.30 -1.39 -4.17
C ILE A 100 -11.85 -0.50 -3.05
N VAL A 101 -10.98 -0.11 -2.12
CA VAL A 101 -11.36 0.71 -0.97
C VAL A 101 -10.48 1.96 -0.91
N ALA A 102 -11.09 3.13 -0.93
CA ALA A 102 -10.36 4.37 -0.75
C ALA A 102 -10.17 4.66 0.74
N ILE A 103 -8.96 5.09 1.10
CA ILE A 103 -8.68 5.58 2.45
C ILE A 103 -8.80 7.09 2.39
N GLU A 104 -10.01 7.59 2.67
CA GLU A 104 -10.33 9.00 2.46
C GLU A 104 -11.60 9.40 3.22
N GLN A 105 -11.69 10.69 3.55
CA GLN A 105 -12.88 11.27 4.18
C GLN A 105 -13.87 11.64 3.07
N ILE A 106 -14.82 10.76 2.83
CA ILE A 106 -15.86 10.99 1.82
C ILE A 106 -17.23 10.61 2.37
N GLU A 107 -18.26 11.14 1.73
CA GLU A 107 -19.64 10.84 2.09
C GLU A 107 -19.89 9.34 1.95
N GLY A 108 -20.48 8.73 2.98
CA GLY A 108 -20.76 7.30 2.99
C GLY A 108 -19.58 6.42 3.43
N SER A 109 -18.46 7.03 3.86
CA SER A 109 -17.32 6.25 4.35
C SER A 109 -17.64 5.53 5.66
N THR A 110 -16.94 4.43 5.90
CA THR A 110 -16.98 3.71 7.18
C THR A 110 -15.74 4.10 7.98
N MET A 111 -15.91 4.40 9.28
CA MET A 111 -14.76 4.65 10.15
C MET A 111 -13.93 3.38 10.28
N LEU A 112 -12.61 3.53 10.33
CA LEU A 112 -11.70 2.38 10.39
C LEU A 112 -12.03 1.41 11.53
N ASN A 113 -12.35 1.96 12.69
CA ASN A 113 -12.70 1.14 13.88
C ASN A 113 -14.01 0.37 13.73
N ASN A 114 -14.82 0.70 12.73
CA ASN A 114 -16.09 0.02 12.43
C ASN A 114 -15.99 -0.87 11.18
N PHE A 115 -14.86 -0.83 10.47
CA PHE A 115 -14.68 -1.64 9.27
C PHE A 115 -14.40 -3.09 9.64
N ILE A 116 -15.11 -3.99 8.99
CA ILE A 116 -14.92 -5.44 9.17
C ILE A 116 -14.54 -6.02 7.82
N ALA A 117 -13.30 -6.55 7.73
CA ALA A 117 -12.82 -7.22 6.54
C ALA A 117 -13.49 -8.59 6.40
N GLU A 118 -13.91 -8.93 5.20
CA GLU A 118 -14.47 -10.25 4.92
C GLU A 118 -13.35 -11.26 4.74
N PRO A 119 -13.46 -12.47 5.36
CA PRO A 119 -12.47 -13.53 5.17
C PRO A 119 -12.33 -13.91 3.70
N HIS A 120 -11.10 -14.15 3.27
CA HIS A 120 -10.77 -14.58 1.90
C HIS A 120 -11.04 -13.54 0.80
N ARG A 121 -11.50 -12.34 1.14
CA ARG A 121 -11.63 -11.25 0.19
C ARG A 121 -10.29 -10.58 -0.02
N ARG A 122 -9.99 -10.23 -1.27
CA ARG A 122 -8.76 -9.51 -1.65
C ARG A 122 -9.08 -8.01 -1.74
N TYR A 123 -8.27 -7.19 -1.08
CA TYR A 123 -8.51 -5.75 -1.00
C TYR A 123 -7.39 -4.97 -1.67
N ALA A 124 -7.78 -3.92 -2.40
CA ALA A 124 -6.85 -2.89 -2.86
C ALA A 124 -7.19 -1.59 -2.12
N LEU A 125 -6.25 -1.08 -1.33
CA LEU A 125 -6.42 0.11 -0.52
C LEU A 125 -5.78 1.29 -1.26
N VAL A 126 -6.59 2.28 -1.61
CA VAL A 126 -6.14 3.45 -2.35
C VAL A 126 -5.85 4.60 -1.39
N PHE A 127 -4.60 5.05 -1.38
CA PHE A 127 -4.15 6.22 -0.62
C PHE A 127 -3.87 7.37 -1.57
N GLY A 128 -4.24 8.57 -1.18
CA GLY A 128 -4.15 9.72 -2.04
C GLY A 128 -2.94 10.60 -1.82
N ASN A 129 -2.90 11.65 -2.61
CA ASN A 129 -1.91 12.73 -2.53
C ASN A 129 -1.94 13.39 -1.16
N GLU A 130 -0.78 13.85 -0.71
CA GLU A 130 -0.60 14.45 0.63
C GLU A 130 -1.38 15.75 0.81
N VAL A 131 -1.66 16.45 -0.28
CA VAL A 131 -2.36 17.74 -0.28
C VAL A 131 -3.83 17.58 -0.66
N GLU A 132 -4.09 16.87 -1.75
CA GLU A 132 -5.43 16.78 -2.36
C GLU A 132 -6.20 15.52 -2.01
N GLY A 133 -5.53 14.55 -1.37
CA GLY A 133 -6.15 13.26 -1.08
C GLY A 133 -6.33 12.40 -2.34
N VAL A 134 -7.28 11.49 -2.31
CA VAL A 134 -7.62 10.65 -3.45
C VAL A 134 -8.38 11.47 -4.48
N ASP A 135 -7.97 11.40 -5.73
CA ASP A 135 -8.61 12.14 -6.82
C ASP A 135 -10.10 11.79 -6.93
N GLN A 136 -10.95 12.79 -7.21
CA GLN A 136 -12.39 12.59 -7.30
C GLN A 136 -12.77 11.52 -8.34
N SER A 137 -12.05 11.46 -9.47
CA SER A 137 -12.31 10.45 -10.50
C SER A 137 -12.09 9.03 -9.99
N VAL A 138 -11.17 8.87 -9.03
CA VAL A 138 -10.90 7.59 -8.37
C VAL A 138 -11.99 7.30 -7.34
N VAL A 139 -12.36 8.30 -6.54
CA VAL A 139 -13.46 8.17 -5.56
C VAL A 139 -14.74 7.70 -6.24
N ASP A 140 -15.00 8.18 -7.44
CA ASP A 140 -16.23 7.84 -8.19
C ASP A 140 -16.31 6.35 -8.60
N VAL A 141 -15.19 5.63 -8.59
CA VAL A 141 -15.15 4.23 -9.07
C VAL A 141 -14.78 3.22 -7.99
N VAL A 142 -14.47 3.63 -6.77
CA VAL A 142 -14.16 2.69 -5.68
C VAL A 142 -15.43 1.99 -5.18
N ASP A 143 -15.25 0.83 -4.56
CA ASP A 143 -16.35 0.04 -4.02
C ASP A 143 -16.83 0.58 -2.67
N SER A 144 -15.90 1.07 -1.86
CA SER A 144 -16.19 1.65 -0.55
C SER A 144 -15.04 2.55 -0.10
N ALA A 145 -15.22 3.20 1.04
CA ALA A 145 -14.19 4.05 1.62
C ALA A 145 -14.11 3.83 3.12
N ILE A 146 -12.88 3.97 3.63
CA ILE A 146 -12.59 3.93 5.05
C ILE A 146 -12.02 5.28 5.46
N GLU A 147 -12.57 5.84 6.53
CA GLU A 147 -12.06 7.06 7.13
C GLU A 147 -11.27 6.73 8.38
N ILE A 148 -10.05 7.28 8.46
CA ILE A 148 -9.20 7.09 9.64
C ILE A 148 -9.60 8.14 10.68
N PRO A 149 -9.95 7.74 11.92
CA PRO A 149 -10.28 8.70 12.97
C PRO A 149 -9.13 9.65 13.25
N GLN A 150 -9.45 10.93 13.44
CA GLN A 150 -8.49 11.96 13.77
C GLN A 150 -8.39 12.16 15.27
#